data_91a0611f0063161977b0a7a4591c8b2f
#
_entry.id   91a0611f0063161977b0a7a4591c8b2f
#
_cell.length_a   1.000
_cell.length_b   1.000
_cell.length_c   1.000
_cell.angle_alpha   90.00
_cell.angle_beta   90.00
_cell.angle_gamma   90.00
#
_symmetry.space_group_name_H-M   'P 1'
#
loop_
_entity.id
_entity.type
_entity.pdbx_description
1 polymer ?
#
loop_
_entity_poly.entity_id
_entity_poly.type
_entity_poly.pdbx_seq_one_letter_code
_entity_poly.pdbx_strand_id
1 'polypeptide(L)'
;SEPDFPYVYTGIAYIIVAALSMLYVFVLAYVVRLWMRPYKNPQAKKLRAYGRRSAVIEQLNTELRDKLYFHYHGIYVTDNFLVATYWFHTDVIRLDDVRYLSKNRVEERSGRELYRLTLSEPETDLFYEIDFREEELIDACVDAIRG
;
A
#
# COMPACT_ATOMS: atom_id res chain seq x y z
N SER A 1 19.66 27.10 -53.73
CA SER A 1 19.60 27.16 -52.25
C SER A 1 18.85 25.95 -51.76
N GLU A 2 19.60 24.99 -51.26
CA GLU A 2 18.98 23.88 -50.51
C GLU A 2 18.38 24.45 -49.23
N PRO A 3 17.13 24.09 -48.91
CA PRO A 3 16.53 24.52 -47.68
C PRO A 3 17.28 23.95 -46.46
N ASP A 4 17.48 24.77 -45.46
CA ASP A 4 18.13 24.43 -44.18
C ASP A 4 17.35 23.45 -43.33
N PHE A 5 16.64 22.49 -43.98
CA PHE A 5 15.82 21.47 -43.31
C PHE A 5 16.56 20.66 -42.24
N PRO A 6 17.81 20.19 -42.42
CA PRO A 6 18.45 19.40 -41.40
C PRO A 6 18.69 20.17 -40.10
N TYR A 7 18.94 21.48 -40.18
CA TYR A 7 19.19 22.30 -38.97
C TYR A 7 17.89 22.53 -38.16
N VAL A 8 16.75 22.68 -38.84
CA VAL A 8 15.44 22.85 -38.17
C VAL A 8 15.08 21.57 -37.44
N TYR A 9 15.23 20.40 -38.04
CA TYR A 9 14.98 19.13 -37.38
C TYR A 9 15.90 18.87 -36.19
N THR A 10 17.19 19.22 -36.32
CA THR A 10 18.14 19.10 -35.21
C THR A 10 17.78 20.04 -34.07
N GLY A 11 17.35 21.27 -34.34
CA GLY A 11 16.89 22.22 -33.34
C GLY A 11 15.65 21.73 -32.58
N ILE A 12 14.68 21.19 -33.31
CA ILE A 12 13.46 20.59 -32.71
C ILE A 12 13.82 19.39 -31.85
N ALA A 13 14.73 18.52 -32.30
CA ALA A 13 15.19 17.38 -31.55
C ALA A 13 15.84 17.79 -30.23
N TYR A 14 16.68 18.83 -30.22
CA TYR A 14 17.29 19.37 -28.99
C TYR A 14 16.24 19.93 -28.03
N ILE A 15 15.23 20.62 -28.52
CA ILE A 15 14.15 21.16 -27.69
C ILE A 15 13.36 20.02 -27.04
N ILE A 16 13.04 18.97 -27.81
CA ILE A 16 12.32 17.80 -27.28
C ILE A 16 13.16 17.08 -26.22
N VAL A 17 14.43 16.86 -26.45
CA VAL A 17 15.34 16.22 -25.50
C VAL A 17 15.48 17.06 -24.22
N ALA A 18 15.60 18.37 -24.36
CA ALA A 18 15.67 19.29 -23.22
C ALA A 18 14.37 19.26 -22.40
N ALA A 19 13.20 19.27 -23.05
CA ALA A 19 11.90 19.21 -22.38
C ALA A 19 11.69 17.87 -21.65
N LEU A 20 12.05 16.75 -22.27
CA LEU A 20 12.00 15.44 -21.65
C LEU A 20 12.96 15.31 -20.46
N SER A 21 14.16 15.86 -20.58
CA SER A 21 15.14 15.89 -19.49
C SER A 21 14.66 16.71 -18.30
N MET A 22 14.07 17.87 -18.55
CA MET A 22 13.45 18.69 -17.48
C MET A 22 12.31 17.94 -16.80
N LEU A 23 11.42 17.32 -17.58
CA LEU A 23 10.32 16.53 -17.04
C LEU A 23 10.86 15.39 -16.16
N TYR A 24 11.89 14.69 -16.61
CA TYR A 24 12.53 13.63 -15.84
C TYR A 24 13.10 14.14 -14.51
N VAL A 25 13.81 15.26 -14.53
CA VAL A 25 14.35 15.90 -13.32
C VAL A 25 13.25 16.29 -12.36
N PHE A 26 12.12 16.85 -12.85
CA PHE A 26 10.97 17.21 -12.01
C PHE A 26 10.35 15.99 -11.37
N VAL A 27 10.14 14.91 -12.13
CA VAL A 27 9.58 13.64 -11.62
C VAL A 27 10.52 13.06 -10.56
N LEU A 28 11.81 13.04 -10.83
CA LEU A 28 12.82 12.53 -9.90
C LEU A 28 12.85 13.36 -8.61
N ALA A 29 12.84 14.69 -8.72
CA ALA A 29 12.79 15.59 -7.57
C ALA A 29 11.51 15.39 -6.75
N TYR A 30 10.37 15.17 -7.40
CA TYR A 30 9.10 14.87 -6.75
C TYR A 30 9.16 13.55 -5.98
N VAL A 31 9.67 12.49 -6.60
CA VAL A 31 9.84 11.18 -5.95
C VAL A 31 10.78 11.28 -4.76
N VAL A 32 11.94 11.94 -4.92
CA VAL A 32 12.88 12.16 -3.81
C VAL A 32 12.24 12.97 -2.69
N ARG A 33 11.46 13.99 -3.03
CA ARG A 33 10.74 14.79 -2.03
C ARG A 33 9.70 13.98 -1.26
N LEU A 34 9.00 13.06 -1.93
CA LEU A 34 8.09 12.12 -1.27
C LEU A 34 8.85 11.18 -0.32
N TRP A 35 10.00 10.70 -0.75
CA TRP A 35 10.86 9.84 0.06
C TRP A 35 11.46 10.56 1.28
N MET A 36 11.87 11.80 1.11
CA MET A 36 12.46 12.60 2.19
C MET A 36 11.46 13.18 3.18
N ARG A 37 10.16 13.12 2.88
CA ARG A 37 9.10 13.58 3.77
C ARG A 37 8.19 12.45 4.27
N PRO A 38 8.73 11.45 4.99
CA PRO A 38 7.92 10.36 5.53
C PRO A 38 6.85 10.85 6.52
N TYR A 39 6.99 12.07 7.05
CA TYR A 39 6.08 12.64 8.03
C TYR A 39 4.73 13.10 7.47
N LYS A 40 4.59 13.26 6.16
CA LYS A 40 3.31 13.61 5.50
C LYS A 40 2.54 12.40 4.98
N ASN A 41 3.12 11.22 5.04
CA ASN A 41 2.42 9.99 4.69
C ASN A 41 1.32 9.73 5.74
N PRO A 42 0.04 9.51 5.33
CA PRO A 42 -1.05 9.17 6.26
C PRO A 42 -0.72 7.97 7.13
N GLN A 43 0.04 7.00 6.61
CA GLN A 43 0.48 5.82 7.36
C GLN A 43 1.48 6.15 8.46
N ALA A 44 2.39 7.09 8.22
CA ALA A 44 3.32 7.54 9.25
C ALA A 44 2.60 8.23 10.42
N LYS A 45 1.54 8.99 10.13
CA LYS A 45 0.67 9.57 11.15
C LYS A 45 -0.08 8.49 11.93
N LYS A 46 -0.55 7.46 11.26
CA LYS A 46 -1.24 6.32 11.87
C LYS A 46 -0.32 5.52 12.79
N LEU A 47 0.91 5.24 12.34
CA LEU A 47 1.91 4.56 13.18
C LEU A 47 2.29 5.37 14.42
N ARG A 48 2.29 6.70 14.34
CA ARG A 48 2.50 7.57 15.50
C ARG A 48 1.37 7.47 16.54
N ALA A 49 0.14 7.25 16.10
CA ALA A 49 -0.99 7.05 17.00
C ALA A 49 -0.85 5.76 17.82
N TYR A 50 -0.13 4.76 17.32
CA TYR A 50 0.12 3.50 18.02
C TYR A 50 1.27 3.56 19.04
N GLY A 51 2.01 4.68 19.09
CA GLY A 51 3.12 4.88 20.00
C GLY A 51 4.37 5.43 19.32
N ARG A 52 5.51 5.28 19.98
CA ARG A 52 6.79 5.71 19.43
C ARG A 52 7.12 4.88 18.18
N ARG A 53 7.36 5.54 17.04
CA ARG A 53 7.58 4.90 15.74
C ARG A 53 8.61 3.76 15.77
N SER A 54 9.75 3.98 16.41
CA SER A 54 10.81 2.97 16.53
C SER A 54 10.36 1.74 17.31
N ALA A 55 9.61 1.92 18.39
CA ALA A 55 9.11 0.83 19.22
C ALA A 55 8.04 0.02 18.49
N VAL A 56 7.15 0.69 17.75
CA VAL A 56 6.11 0.02 16.95
C VAL A 56 6.71 -0.80 15.81
N ILE A 57 7.70 -0.26 15.11
CA ILE A 57 8.39 -0.98 14.02
C ILE A 57 9.18 -2.17 14.58
N GLU A 58 9.85 -2.03 15.70
CA GLU A 58 10.57 -3.12 16.35
C GLU A 58 9.64 -4.23 16.81
N GLN A 59 8.52 -3.86 17.42
CA GLN A 59 7.48 -4.81 17.83
C GLN A 59 6.92 -5.54 16.60
N LEU A 60 6.57 -4.82 15.54
CA LEU A 60 6.05 -5.41 14.32
C LEU A 60 7.03 -6.39 13.67
N ASN A 61 8.30 -6.01 13.57
CA ASN A 61 9.34 -6.87 13.01
C ASN A 61 9.56 -8.14 13.85
N THR A 62 9.50 -8.01 15.15
CA THR A 62 9.61 -9.16 16.06
C THR A 62 8.43 -10.11 15.91
N GLU A 63 7.22 -9.59 15.85
CA GLU A 63 6.01 -10.38 15.66
C GLU A 63 5.95 -11.04 14.28
N LEU A 64 6.36 -10.34 13.22
CA LEU A 64 6.43 -10.92 11.87
C LEU A 64 7.41 -12.09 11.79
N ARG A 65 8.46 -12.06 12.57
CA ARG A 65 9.45 -13.13 12.64
C ARG A 65 8.99 -14.30 13.50
N ASP A 66 8.45 -14.03 14.69
CA ASP A 66 8.26 -15.05 15.73
C ASP A 66 6.79 -15.42 15.96
N LYS A 67 5.83 -14.57 15.59
CA LYS A 67 4.40 -14.72 15.89
C LYS A 67 3.50 -14.51 14.67
N LEU A 68 3.91 -15.04 13.53
CA LEU A 68 3.13 -14.99 12.30
C LEU A 68 2.12 -16.12 12.27
N TYR A 69 0.83 -15.81 12.31
CA TYR A 69 -0.26 -16.79 12.30
C TYR A 69 -0.89 -17.01 10.92
N PHE A 70 -0.80 -16.01 10.05
CA PHE A 70 -1.34 -16.09 8.71
C PHE A 70 -0.47 -15.29 7.74
N HIS A 71 -0.22 -15.87 6.56
CA HIS A 71 0.49 -15.22 5.47
C HIS A 71 -0.07 -15.67 4.12
N TYR A 72 -0.54 -14.72 3.32
CA TYR A 72 -1.01 -14.97 1.97
C TYR A 72 -0.90 -13.70 1.13
N HIS A 73 -0.18 -13.74 0.01
CA HIS A 73 -0.04 -12.65 -0.97
C HIS A 73 0.11 -11.23 -0.38
N GLY A 74 1.09 -11.06 0.49
CA GLY A 74 1.37 -9.77 1.10
C GLY A 74 0.47 -9.41 2.28
N ILE A 75 -0.39 -10.32 2.73
CA ILE A 75 -1.21 -10.16 3.93
C ILE A 75 -0.60 -10.99 5.04
N TYR A 76 -0.32 -10.32 6.16
CA TYR A 76 0.30 -10.93 7.34
C TYR A 76 -0.55 -10.64 8.56
N VAL A 77 -0.83 -11.65 9.36
CA VAL A 77 -1.51 -11.50 10.65
C VAL A 77 -0.59 -11.96 11.76
N THR A 78 -0.34 -11.08 12.71
CA THR A 78 0.46 -11.33 13.91
C THR A 78 -0.41 -11.23 15.17
N ASP A 79 0.18 -11.30 16.35
CA ASP A 79 -0.56 -11.14 17.60
C ASP A 79 -1.33 -9.82 17.71
N ASN A 80 -0.71 -8.72 17.30
CA ASN A 80 -1.25 -7.37 17.50
C ASN A 80 -1.55 -6.61 16.19
N PHE A 81 -1.06 -7.09 15.05
CA PHE A 81 -1.13 -6.37 13.79
C PHE A 81 -1.64 -7.22 12.65
N LEU A 82 -2.36 -6.58 11.75
CA LEU A 82 -2.60 -7.04 10.38
C LEU A 82 -1.83 -6.12 9.44
N VAL A 83 -0.98 -6.70 8.62
CA VAL A 83 -0.20 -5.98 7.62
C VAL A 83 -0.68 -6.39 6.23
N ALA A 84 -1.12 -5.44 5.45
CA ALA A 84 -1.52 -5.65 4.07
C ALA A 84 -0.58 -4.87 3.14
N THR A 85 0.20 -5.58 2.37
CA THR A 85 1.15 -5.00 1.43
C THR A 85 0.57 -4.97 0.03
N TYR A 86 0.42 -3.79 -0.53
CA TYR A 86 0.00 -3.55 -1.90
C TYR A 86 1.18 -3.05 -2.72
N TRP A 87 1.00 -2.95 -4.01
CA TRP A 87 2.09 -2.55 -4.89
C TRP A 87 2.67 -1.17 -4.58
N PHE A 88 1.84 -0.23 -4.14
CA PHE A 88 2.26 1.16 -3.89
C PHE A 88 2.27 1.56 -2.41
N HIS A 89 1.71 0.77 -1.53
CA HIS A 89 1.60 1.10 -0.13
C HIS A 89 1.47 -0.16 0.74
N THR A 90 1.75 0.01 2.01
CA THR A 90 1.55 -1.00 3.04
C THR A 90 0.64 -0.44 4.11
N ASP A 91 -0.45 -1.11 4.40
CA ASP A 91 -1.33 -0.79 5.51
C ASP A 91 -0.96 -1.63 6.73
N VAL A 92 -0.80 -0.97 7.86
CA VAL A 92 -0.58 -1.61 9.16
C VAL A 92 -1.77 -1.28 10.05
N ILE A 93 -2.50 -2.30 10.45
CA ILE A 93 -3.71 -2.18 11.25
C ILE A 93 -3.47 -2.86 12.58
N ARG A 94 -3.71 -2.14 13.66
CA ARG A 94 -3.69 -2.72 15.00
C ARG A 94 -4.98 -3.51 15.24
N LEU A 95 -4.87 -4.78 15.58
CA LEU A 95 -6.02 -5.66 15.73
C LEU A 95 -6.97 -5.23 16.85
N ASP A 96 -6.45 -4.61 17.90
CA ASP A 96 -7.25 -4.08 19.00
C ASP A 96 -8.18 -2.93 18.58
N ASP A 97 -7.84 -2.22 17.51
CA ASP A 97 -8.64 -1.10 16.98
C ASP A 97 -9.74 -1.56 16.02
N VAL A 98 -9.71 -2.80 15.57
CA VAL A 98 -10.71 -3.38 14.68
C VAL A 98 -11.92 -3.80 15.49
N ARG A 99 -13.07 -3.11 15.28
CA ARG A 99 -14.32 -3.43 15.96
C ARG A 99 -15.31 -4.23 15.11
N TYR A 100 -15.25 -4.03 13.81
CA TYR A 100 -16.15 -4.71 12.89
C TYR A 100 -15.36 -5.50 11.87
N LEU A 101 -15.71 -6.75 11.74
CA LEU A 101 -15.16 -7.67 10.78
C LEU A 101 -16.33 -8.31 10.03
N SER A 102 -16.37 -8.11 8.72
CA SER A 102 -17.40 -8.73 7.89
C SER A 102 -16.78 -9.48 6.71
N LYS A 103 -17.39 -10.60 6.39
CA LYS A 103 -17.04 -11.44 5.25
C LYS A 103 -18.18 -11.36 4.23
N ASN A 104 -17.89 -10.92 3.02
CA ASN A 104 -18.84 -10.80 1.93
C ASN A 104 -18.35 -11.52 0.69
N ARG A 105 -19.27 -12.10 -0.05
CA ARG A 105 -19.01 -12.66 -1.36
C ARG A 105 -19.29 -11.59 -2.42
N VAL A 106 -18.33 -11.34 -3.27
CA VAL A 106 -18.41 -10.31 -4.32
C VAL A 106 -18.16 -10.96 -5.67
N GLU A 107 -18.98 -10.63 -6.65
CA GLU A 107 -18.80 -11.07 -8.02
C GLU A 107 -18.08 -9.98 -8.81
N GLU A 108 -16.95 -10.30 -9.40
CA GLU A 108 -16.25 -9.41 -10.33
C GLU A 108 -16.99 -9.32 -11.68
N ARG A 109 -16.72 -8.25 -12.42
CA ARG A 109 -17.23 -8.07 -13.79
C ARG A 109 -16.85 -9.22 -14.74
N SER A 110 -15.77 -9.93 -14.44
CA SER A 110 -15.31 -11.12 -15.18
C SER A 110 -16.10 -12.39 -14.88
N GLY A 111 -17.06 -12.34 -13.95
CA GLY A 111 -17.82 -13.50 -13.45
C GLY A 111 -17.09 -14.32 -12.39
N ARG A 112 -15.91 -13.90 -11.95
CA ARG A 112 -15.20 -14.53 -10.85
C ARG A 112 -15.79 -14.13 -9.52
N GLU A 113 -15.96 -15.09 -8.65
CA GLU A 113 -16.33 -14.86 -7.27
C GLU A 113 -15.10 -14.58 -6.42
N LEU A 114 -15.15 -13.46 -5.70
CA LEU A 114 -14.15 -13.09 -4.71
C LEU A 114 -14.79 -13.04 -3.32
N TYR A 115 -13.99 -13.34 -2.33
CA TYR A 115 -14.38 -13.22 -0.94
C TYR A 115 -13.73 -11.98 -0.35
N ARG A 116 -14.54 -11.02 0.06
CA ARG A 116 -14.08 -9.74 0.59
C ARG A 116 -14.17 -9.72 2.09
N LEU A 117 -13.04 -9.46 2.73
CA LEU A 117 -12.93 -9.18 4.15
C LEU A 117 -12.94 -7.68 4.36
N THR A 118 -13.92 -7.18 5.10
CA THR A 118 -14.03 -5.77 5.45
C THR A 118 -13.72 -5.57 6.92
N LEU A 119 -12.77 -4.70 7.20
CA LEU A 119 -12.34 -4.30 8.52
C LEU A 119 -12.69 -2.84 8.73
N SER A 120 -13.31 -2.47 9.83
CA SER A 120 -13.59 -1.07 10.14
C SER A 120 -13.11 -0.67 11.52
N GLU A 121 -12.54 0.53 11.58
CA GLU A 121 -12.18 1.25 12.79
C GLU A 121 -13.22 2.36 13.02
N PRO A 122 -14.00 2.32 14.11
CA PRO A 122 -15.10 3.27 14.29
C PRO A 122 -14.68 4.69 14.58
N GLU A 123 -13.46 4.90 15.10
CA GLU A 123 -12.96 6.25 15.43
C GLU A 123 -12.49 7.05 14.22
N THR A 124 -12.12 6.38 13.15
CA THR A 124 -11.50 7.01 11.98
C THR A 124 -12.35 6.92 10.72
N ASP A 125 -13.50 6.26 10.76
CA ASP A 125 -14.33 5.92 9.59
C ASP A 125 -13.53 5.24 8.46
N LEU A 126 -12.40 4.63 8.79
CA LEU A 126 -11.57 3.92 7.83
C LEU A 126 -12.09 2.50 7.63
N PHE A 127 -12.25 2.16 6.38
CA PHE A 127 -12.57 0.81 5.94
C PHE A 127 -11.39 0.22 5.19
N TYR A 128 -11.04 -1.01 5.56
CA TYR A 128 -10.04 -1.80 4.85
C TYR A 128 -10.75 -2.97 4.18
N GLU A 129 -10.54 -3.13 2.90
CA GLU A 129 -11.10 -4.22 2.12
C GLU A 129 -9.98 -5.09 1.58
N ILE A 130 -10.04 -6.38 1.85
CA ILE A 130 -9.07 -7.36 1.41
C ILE A 130 -9.81 -8.46 0.66
N ASP A 131 -9.42 -8.70 -0.59
CA ASP A 131 -10.04 -9.69 -1.45
C ASP A 131 -9.24 -10.99 -1.48
N PHE A 132 -9.94 -12.10 -1.29
CA PHE A 132 -9.40 -13.45 -1.36
C PHE A 132 -10.06 -14.23 -2.49
N ARG A 133 -9.31 -15.10 -3.14
CA ARG A 133 -9.82 -15.95 -4.20
C ARG A 133 -10.55 -17.18 -3.71
N GLU A 134 -10.23 -17.65 -2.52
CA GLU A 134 -10.76 -18.86 -1.93
C GLU A 134 -11.38 -18.57 -0.56
N GLU A 135 -12.51 -19.23 -0.27
CA GLU A 135 -13.21 -19.08 1.01
C GLU A 135 -12.37 -19.60 2.19
N GLU A 136 -11.62 -20.66 1.98
CA GLU A 136 -10.75 -21.24 3.00
C GLU A 136 -9.68 -20.26 3.47
N LEU A 137 -9.17 -19.43 2.57
CA LEU A 137 -8.16 -18.40 2.89
C LEU A 137 -8.74 -17.28 3.73
N ILE A 138 -9.94 -16.80 3.41
CA ILE A 138 -10.59 -15.75 4.20
C ILE A 138 -10.96 -16.28 5.60
N ASP A 139 -11.41 -17.52 5.70
CA ASP A 139 -11.72 -18.15 6.97
C ASP A 139 -10.47 -18.31 7.85
N ALA A 140 -9.36 -18.75 7.26
CA ALA A 140 -8.08 -18.85 7.95
C ALA A 140 -7.58 -17.48 8.45
N CYS A 141 -7.75 -16.44 7.64
CA CYS A 141 -7.41 -15.07 8.03
C CYS A 141 -8.26 -14.56 9.19
N VAL A 142 -9.57 -14.78 9.13
CA VAL A 142 -10.51 -14.40 10.20
C VAL A 142 -10.18 -15.13 11.51
N ASP A 143 -9.89 -16.41 11.44
CA ASP A 143 -9.49 -17.21 12.61
C ASP A 143 -8.19 -16.69 13.23
N ALA A 144 -7.22 -16.32 12.40
CA ALA A 144 -5.97 -15.72 12.87
C ALA A 144 -6.19 -14.36 13.54
N ILE A 145 -7.11 -13.54 13.04
CA ILE A 145 -7.45 -12.23 13.62
C ILE A 145 -8.16 -12.39 14.97
N ARG A 146 -9.05 -13.36 15.07
CA ARG A 146 -9.80 -13.61 16.31
C ARG A 146 -8.98 -14.30 17.41
N GLY A 147 -7.85 -14.84 17.04
CA GLY A 147 -6.93 -15.52 17.94
C GLY A 147 -7.38 -16.85 18.37
#